data_fd9662c96439c3608215191be93ecb0a
#
_entry.id   fd9662c96439c3608215191be93ecb0a
#
_cell.length_a   1.000
_cell.length_b   1.000
_cell.length_c   1.000
_cell.angle_alpha   90.00
_cell.angle_beta   90.00
_cell.angle_gamma   90.00
#
_symmetry.space_group_name_H-M   'P 1'
#
loop_
_entity.id
_entity.type
_entity.pdbx_description
1 polymer ?
#
loop_
_entity_poly.entity_id
_entity_poly.type
_entity_poly.pdbx_seq_one_letter_code
_entity_poly.pdbx_strand_id
1 'polypeptide(L)'
;MSYVLAVVTQFNTSGSDEVVIKARGRAISRAVDTAEIVRNRFVTDAELKDVKIGTESITNEEGRTSNVSSIEICLTTKKKKK
;
A
#
# COMPACT_ATOMS: atom_id res chain seq x y z
N MET A 1 5.23 6.76 -10.67
CA MET A 1 3.79 6.71 -10.92
C MET A 1 3.23 5.32 -11.17
N SER A 2 4.08 4.35 -11.47
CA SER A 2 3.55 3.02 -11.76
C SER A 2 2.82 2.39 -10.57
N TYR A 3 3.31 2.62 -9.36
CA TYR A 3 2.60 2.12 -8.19
C TYR A 3 1.24 2.77 -8.03
N VAL A 4 1.18 4.06 -8.31
CA VAL A 4 -0.08 4.79 -8.20
C VAL A 4 -1.10 4.21 -9.16
N LEU A 5 -0.69 4.00 -10.40
CA LEU A 5 -1.58 3.44 -11.40
C LEU A 5 -2.04 2.04 -11.02
N ALA A 6 -1.14 1.24 -10.46
CA ALA A 6 -1.50 -0.11 -10.05
C ALA A 6 -2.57 -0.08 -8.97
N VAL A 7 -2.43 0.81 -8.01
CA VAL A 7 -3.40 0.91 -6.90
C VAL A 7 -4.74 1.40 -7.43
N VAL A 8 -4.72 2.43 -8.27
CA VAL A 8 -5.96 2.97 -8.84
C VAL A 8 -6.66 1.92 -9.67
N THR A 9 -5.90 1.19 -10.48
CA THR A 9 -6.47 0.13 -11.30
C THR A 9 -7.11 -0.95 -10.42
N GLN A 10 -6.46 -1.28 -9.32
CA GLN A 10 -6.98 -2.29 -8.41
C GLN A 10 -8.35 -1.88 -7.87
N PHE A 11 -8.50 -0.62 -7.46
CA PHE A 11 -9.80 -0.13 -7.00
C PHE A 11 -10.83 -0.20 -8.09
N ASN A 12 -10.45 0.14 -9.31
CA ASN A 12 -11.42 0.25 -10.39
C ASN A 12 -11.79 -1.09 -11.01
N THR A 13 -10.83 -2.02 -11.04
CA THR A 13 -11.03 -3.25 -11.80
C THR A 13 -11.60 -4.37 -10.97
N SER A 14 -11.15 -4.50 -9.74
CA SER A 14 -11.55 -5.63 -8.93
C SER A 14 -12.93 -5.45 -8.32
N GLY A 15 -13.46 -4.24 -8.35
CA GLY A 15 -14.72 -3.97 -7.67
C GLY A 15 -14.58 -4.00 -6.17
N SER A 16 -13.38 -4.03 -5.70
CA SER A 16 -13.11 -4.13 -4.27
C SER A 16 -13.14 -2.75 -3.63
N ASP A 17 -13.63 -2.68 -2.42
CA ASP A 17 -13.64 -1.44 -1.65
C ASP A 17 -12.37 -1.23 -0.87
N GLU A 18 -11.46 -2.18 -0.88
CA GLU A 18 -10.23 -2.11 -0.12
C GLU A 18 -9.05 -2.49 -0.96
N VAL A 19 -7.95 -1.79 -0.74
CA VAL A 19 -6.68 -2.13 -1.34
C VAL A 19 -5.63 -2.04 -0.25
N VAL A 20 -4.74 -3.03 -0.21
CA VAL A 20 -3.65 -3.05 0.75
C VAL A 20 -2.35 -2.83 0.00
N ILE A 21 -1.59 -1.83 0.43
CA ILE A 21 -0.29 -1.53 -0.13
C ILE A 21 0.75 -2.05 0.84
N LYS A 22 1.59 -2.95 0.38
CA LYS A 22 2.63 -3.54 1.22
C LYS A 22 3.99 -3.13 0.71
N ALA A 23 4.88 -2.83 1.63
CA ALA A 23 6.23 -2.46 1.27
C ALA A 23 7.15 -2.74 2.43
N ARG A 24 8.43 -2.81 2.13
CA ARG A 24 9.42 -3.04 3.16
C ARG A 24 10.72 -2.36 2.76
N GLY A 25 11.55 -2.11 3.77
CA GLY A 25 12.83 -1.49 3.56
C GLY A 25 12.68 -0.12 2.94
N ARG A 26 13.43 0.14 1.91
CA ARG A 26 13.43 1.45 1.28
C ARG A 26 12.14 1.77 0.54
N ALA A 27 11.32 0.79 0.27
CA ALA A 27 10.08 1.03 -0.44
C ALA A 27 8.99 1.60 0.45
N ILE A 28 9.22 1.67 1.76
CA ILE A 28 8.18 2.13 2.67
C ILE A 28 7.78 3.57 2.36
N SER A 29 8.75 4.46 2.16
CA SER A 29 8.41 5.84 1.87
C SER A 29 7.65 5.96 0.55
N ARG A 30 8.00 5.13 -0.43
CA ARG A 30 7.26 5.13 -1.68
C ARG A 30 5.84 4.66 -1.51
N ALA A 31 5.65 3.67 -0.62
CA ALA A 31 4.29 3.20 -0.35
C ALA A 31 3.44 4.29 0.27
N VAL A 32 4.01 5.03 1.21
CA VAL A 32 3.29 6.14 1.83
C VAL A 32 2.97 7.21 0.78
N ASP A 33 3.95 7.56 -0.05
CA ASP A 33 3.73 8.55 -1.10
C ASP A 33 2.64 8.08 -2.06
N THR A 34 2.67 6.80 -2.42
CA THR A 34 1.66 6.24 -3.30
C THR A 34 0.27 6.37 -2.68
N ALA A 35 0.15 6.00 -1.42
CA ALA A 35 -1.14 6.08 -0.74
C ALA A 35 -1.65 7.51 -0.70
N GLU A 36 -0.77 8.47 -0.43
CA GLU A 36 -1.17 9.86 -0.36
C GLU A 36 -1.60 10.40 -1.71
N ILE A 37 -0.87 10.03 -2.77
CA ILE A 37 -1.24 10.48 -4.11
C ILE A 37 -2.57 9.88 -4.52
N VAL A 38 -2.77 8.60 -4.24
CA VAL A 38 -4.03 7.95 -4.61
C VAL A 38 -5.19 8.62 -3.88
N ARG A 39 -5.05 8.87 -2.59
CA ARG A 39 -6.12 9.47 -1.81
C ARG A 39 -6.42 10.90 -2.25
N ASN A 40 -5.39 11.64 -2.60
CA ASN A 40 -5.55 13.06 -2.81
C ASN A 40 -5.87 13.42 -4.24
N ARG A 41 -5.51 12.56 -5.19
CA ARG A 41 -5.61 12.94 -6.59
C ARG A 41 -6.46 12.02 -7.45
N PHE A 42 -6.52 10.75 -7.12
CA PHE A 42 -7.18 9.78 -8.00
C PHE A 42 -8.43 9.21 -7.39
N VAL A 43 -8.34 8.75 -6.17
CA VAL A 43 -9.49 8.15 -5.50
C VAL A 43 -9.73 8.98 -4.25
N THR A 44 -10.35 10.12 -4.46
CA THR A 44 -10.51 11.09 -3.39
C THR A 44 -11.44 10.60 -2.28
N ASP A 45 -12.22 9.57 -2.56
CA ASP A 45 -13.05 8.93 -1.54
C ASP A 45 -12.27 7.98 -0.66
N ALA A 46 -11.05 7.66 -1.05
CA ALA A 46 -10.28 6.67 -0.31
C ALA A 46 -9.88 7.21 1.06
N GLU A 47 -10.02 6.36 2.05
CA GLU A 47 -9.65 6.69 3.41
C GLU A 47 -8.65 5.68 3.91
N LEU A 48 -7.82 6.12 4.83
CA LEU A 48 -6.86 5.27 5.47
C LEU A 48 -7.59 4.44 6.51
N LYS A 49 -7.76 3.17 6.25
CA LYS A 49 -8.47 2.30 7.16
C LYS A 49 -7.57 1.82 8.28
N ASP A 50 -6.37 1.43 7.93
CA ASP A 50 -5.45 0.86 8.90
C ASP A 50 -4.05 0.91 8.36
N VAL A 51 -3.08 1.00 9.27
CA VAL A 51 -1.67 0.94 8.92
C VAL A 51 -1.02 0.00 9.92
N LYS A 52 -0.35 -1.01 9.40
CA LYS A 52 0.36 -1.95 10.25
C LYS A 52 1.84 -1.87 9.93
N ILE A 53 2.64 -1.90 10.95
CA ILE A 53 4.08 -1.91 10.78
C ILE A 53 4.63 -3.14 11.46
N GLY A 54 5.77 -3.58 10.97
CA GLY A 54 6.39 -4.77 11.53
C GLY A 54 7.81 -4.91 11.05
N THR A 55 8.38 -6.04 11.37
CA THR A 55 9.74 -6.36 10.97
C THR A 55 9.73 -7.73 10.33
N GLU A 56 10.43 -7.85 9.22
CA GLU A 56 10.56 -9.12 8.51
C GLU A 56 12.01 -9.53 8.49
N SER A 57 12.24 -10.82 8.58
CA SER A 57 13.58 -11.38 8.45
C SER A 57 13.77 -11.82 7.01
N ILE A 58 14.85 -11.37 6.42
CA ILE A 58 15.19 -11.74 5.04
C ILE A 58 16.54 -12.42 5.06
N THR A 59 16.60 -13.59 4.45
CA THR A 59 17.85 -14.33 4.32
C THR A 59 18.32 -14.24 2.89
N ASN A 60 19.54 -13.76 2.69
CA ASN A 60 20.09 -13.65 1.35
C ASN A 60 20.73 -14.96 0.92
N GLU A 61 21.31 -14.96 -0.28
CA GLU A 61 21.88 -16.16 -0.84
C GLU A 61 23.08 -16.69 -0.04
N GLU A 62 23.72 -15.80 0.70
CA GLU A 62 24.87 -16.19 1.50
C GLU A 62 24.47 -16.74 2.85
N GLY A 63 23.18 -16.82 3.11
CA GLY A 63 22.70 -17.30 4.39
C GLY A 63 22.67 -16.27 5.49
N ARG A 64 22.90 -15.02 5.17
CA ARG A 64 22.83 -13.96 6.17
C ARG A 64 21.41 -13.49 6.32
N THR A 65 21.02 -13.33 7.56
CA THR A 65 19.67 -12.87 7.88
C THR A 65 19.73 -11.40 8.29
N SER A 66 18.86 -10.62 7.69
CA SER A 66 18.72 -9.20 8.04
C SER A 66 17.28 -8.92 8.39
N ASN A 67 17.10 -8.00 9.32
CA ASN A 67 15.75 -7.55 9.67
C ASN A 67 15.46 -6.28 8.92
N VAL A 68 14.29 -6.23 8.26
CA VAL A 68 13.87 -5.04 7.56
C VAL A 68 12.50 -4.65 8.07
N SER A 69 12.25 -3.35 8.10
CA SER A 69 10.96 -2.84 8.49
C SER A 69 9.97 -3.07 7.36
N SER A 70 8.73 -3.28 7.72
CA SER A 70 7.66 -3.46 6.75
C SER A 70 6.46 -2.62 7.13
N ILE A 71 5.62 -2.34 6.14
CA ILE A 71 4.40 -1.58 6.36
C ILE A 71 3.31 -2.14 5.46
N GLU A 72 2.09 -2.14 5.99
CA GLU A 72 0.89 -2.43 5.22
C GLU A 72 -0.06 -1.27 5.40
N ILE A 73 -0.44 -0.66 4.29
CA ILE A 73 -1.36 0.46 4.31
C ILE A 73 -2.66 0.01 3.69
N CYS A 74 -3.71 0.01 4.47
CA CYS A 74 -5.02 -0.42 3.99
C CYS A 74 -5.87 0.79 3.68
N LEU A 75 -6.26 0.93 2.41
CA LEU A 75 -7.12 2.00 1.95
C LEU A 75 -8.48 1.44 1.63
N THR A 76 -9.50 2.18 1.97
CA THR A 76 -10.87 1.77 1.68
C THR A 76 -11.61 2.96 1.08
N THR A 77 -12.63 2.67 0.29
CA THR A 77 -13.48 3.73 -0.25
C THR A 77 -14.87 3.59 0.32
N LYS A 78 -15.55 4.70 0.44
CA LYS A 78 -16.91 4.71 0.90
C LYS A 78 -17.87 4.99 -0.23
N LYS A 79 -17.54 4.51 -1.37
CA LYS A 79 -18.45 4.71 -2.42
C LYS A 79 -19.71 4.04 -2.13
N LYS A 80 -20.59 4.47 -2.09
CA LYS A 80 -21.68 3.72 -1.81
C LYS A 80 -22.71 3.86 -2.69
N LYS A 81 -22.80 3.96 -2.72
CA LYS A 81 -23.53 3.99 -3.19
C LYS A 81 -24.36 4.33 -3.23
N LYS A 82 -24.71 4.65 -3.16
CA LYS A 82 -25.48 4.81 -3.08
C LYS A 82 -25.81 4.62 -3.21
#